data_1a8adf0bbbc047ccec86001ac2d16ed4
#
_entry.id   1a8adf0bbbc047ccec86001ac2d16ed4
#
_cell.length_a   1.000
_cell.length_b   1.000
_cell.length_c   1.000
_cell.angle_alpha   90.00
_cell.angle_beta   90.00
_cell.angle_gamma   90.00
#
_symmetry.space_group_name_H-M   'P 1'
#
loop_
_entity.id
_entity.type
_entity.pdbx_description
1 polymer ?
#
loop_
_entity_poly.entity_id
_entity_poly.type
_entity_poly.pdbx_seq_one_letter_code
_entity_poly.pdbx_strand_id
1 'polypeptide(L)'
;GDLHMTRSNTCTYLLLQISASQMRQYLPDFDTMRFDTIIPCSEQPAPLRALLSEMNEIRQNPSDSYQLLFTSRLYEFLYHLCRSYSHQIPSASLTGSQRDLQRVTHVMNWVKVHYPEPLSLETAADSLALSKEYFCRLFKKYTGQTFLEYLNDVRTMHLYEDLQNSDETITVLMEKNGLSNYKIFMRTFKKLY
;
A
#
# COMPACT_ATOMS: atom_id res chain seq x y z
N GLY A 1 -5.11 10.73 -4.78
CA GLY A 1 -5.92 10.53 -5.98
C GLY A 1 -6.38 11.85 -6.56
N ASP A 2 -6.33 11.96 -7.86
CA ASP A 2 -6.76 13.17 -8.55
C ASP A 2 -8.12 12.95 -9.22
N LEU A 3 -9.00 13.92 -9.05
CA LEU A 3 -10.30 13.99 -9.70
C LEU A 3 -10.24 15.04 -10.80
N HIS A 4 -10.45 14.65 -12.04
CA HIS A 4 -10.51 15.54 -13.18
C HIS A 4 -11.91 15.55 -13.80
N MET A 5 -12.42 16.75 -14.09
CA MET A 5 -13.65 16.91 -14.88
C MET A 5 -13.27 17.44 -16.25
N THR A 6 -13.67 16.74 -17.29
CA THR A 6 -13.47 17.16 -18.66
C THR A 6 -14.84 17.30 -19.33
N ARG A 7 -15.06 18.42 -20.01
CA ARG A 7 -16.25 18.65 -20.83
C ARG A 7 -15.89 18.49 -22.30
N SER A 8 -16.60 17.65 -23.00
CA SER A 8 -16.67 17.66 -24.46
C SER A 8 -17.97 18.33 -24.90
N ASN A 9 -18.09 18.68 -26.18
CA ASN A 9 -19.30 19.33 -26.69
C ASN A 9 -20.59 18.48 -26.55
N THR A 10 -20.47 17.22 -26.16
CA THR A 10 -21.58 16.25 -26.12
C THR A 10 -21.72 15.51 -24.81
N CYS A 11 -20.71 15.47 -23.95
CA CYS A 11 -20.83 14.83 -22.64
C CYS A 11 -19.85 15.40 -21.59
N THR A 12 -20.23 15.27 -20.33
CA THR A 12 -19.39 15.59 -19.17
C THR A 12 -19.05 14.29 -18.46
N TYR A 13 -17.79 14.07 -18.13
CA TYR A 13 -17.34 12.92 -17.36
C TYR A 13 -16.44 13.35 -16.21
N LEU A 14 -16.45 12.54 -15.17
CA LEU A 14 -15.63 12.67 -13.99
C LEU A 14 -14.54 11.60 -14.05
N LEU A 15 -13.26 12.00 -14.01
CA LEU A 15 -12.13 11.08 -13.97
C LEU A 15 -11.54 11.05 -12.56
N LEU A 16 -11.58 9.88 -11.93
CA LEU A 16 -10.96 9.62 -10.63
C LEU A 16 -9.74 8.71 -10.83
N GLN A 17 -8.55 9.23 -10.52
CA GLN A 17 -7.30 8.46 -10.57
C GLN A 17 -6.80 8.16 -9.17
N ILE A 18 -6.54 6.88 -8.90
CA ILE A 18 -6.06 6.40 -7.60
C ILE A 18 -4.81 5.56 -7.83
N SER A 19 -3.74 5.82 -7.09
CA SER A 19 -2.51 5.05 -7.25
C SER A 19 -2.66 3.63 -6.68
N ALA A 20 -2.13 2.65 -7.38
CA ALA A 20 -2.11 1.27 -6.91
C ALA A 20 -1.33 1.10 -5.59
N SER A 21 -0.30 1.92 -5.35
CA SER A 21 0.45 1.91 -4.10
C SER A 21 -0.40 2.34 -2.90
N GLN A 22 -1.27 3.33 -3.08
CA GLN A 22 -2.21 3.77 -2.06
C GLN A 22 -3.25 2.67 -1.76
N MET A 23 -3.75 1.99 -2.80
CA MET A 23 -4.69 0.88 -2.62
C MET A 23 -4.07 -0.30 -1.86
N ARG A 24 -2.83 -0.67 -2.16
CA ARG A 24 -2.11 -1.75 -1.46
C ARG A 24 -1.88 -1.49 0.02
N GLN A 25 -1.84 -0.24 0.44
CA GLN A 25 -1.70 0.12 1.86
C GLN A 25 -2.88 -0.38 2.71
N TYR A 26 -4.08 -0.40 2.14
CA TYR A 26 -5.33 -0.78 2.83
C TYR A 26 -5.88 -2.14 2.39
N LEU A 27 -5.48 -2.59 1.20
CA LEU A 27 -5.94 -3.84 0.59
C LEU A 27 -4.71 -4.66 0.16
N PRO A 28 -4.18 -5.51 1.05
CA PRO A 28 -3.00 -6.34 0.75
C PRO A 28 -3.17 -7.19 -0.53
N ASP A 29 -4.41 -7.63 -0.79
CA ASP A 29 -4.75 -8.46 -1.94
C ASP A 29 -5.20 -7.67 -3.17
N PHE A 30 -4.98 -6.35 -3.22
CA PHE A 30 -5.42 -5.48 -4.32
C PHE A 30 -5.00 -5.99 -5.70
N ASP A 31 -3.78 -6.52 -5.82
CA ASP A 31 -3.24 -7.01 -7.10
C ASP A 31 -3.92 -8.28 -7.62
N THR A 32 -4.72 -8.93 -6.79
CA THR A 32 -5.54 -10.11 -7.15
C THR A 32 -7.01 -9.79 -7.29
N MET A 33 -7.38 -8.53 -7.09
CA MET A 33 -8.74 -8.05 -7.30
C MET A 33 -8.94 -7.61 -8.74
N ARG A 34 -10.11 -7.90 -9.29
CA ARG A 34 -10.61 -7.30 -10.51
C ARG A 34 -11.87 -6.54 -10.21
N PHE A 35 -12.01 -5.41 -10.85
CA PHE A 35 -13.20 -4.59 -10.76
C PHE A 35 -14.02 -4.72 -12.05
N ASP A 36 -15.33 -4.61 -11.91
CA ASP A 36 -16.21 -4.56 -13.07
C ASP A 36 -15.86 -3.33 -13.93
N THR A 37 -15.64 -3.55 -15.21
CA THR A 37 -15.20 -2.51 -16.14
C THR A 37 -16.28 -1.46 -16.36
N ILE A 38 -17.54 -1.88 -16.30
CA ILE A 38 -18.71 -1.04 -16.50
C ILE A 38 -19.72 -1.37 -15.42
N ILE A 39 -20.16 -0.36 -14.68
CA ILE A 39 -21.24 -0.45 -13.71
C ILE A 39 -22.43 0.34 -14.28
N PRO A 40 -23.50 -0.34 -14.73
CA PRO A 40 -24.66 0.34 -15.29
C PRO A 40 -25.33 1.28 -14.29
N CYS A 41 -25.83 2.41 -14.76
CA CYS A 41 -26.49 3.41 -13.89
C CYS A 41 -27.69 2.85 -13.12
N SER A 42 -28.39 1.86 -13.69
CA SER A 42 -29.51 1.15 -13.08
C SER A 42 -29.12 0.23 -11.92
N GLU A 43 -27.86 -0.22 -11.92
CA GLU A 43 -27.34 -1.17 -10.94
C GLU A 43 -26.44 -0.48 -9.89
N GLN A 44 -26.14 0.82 -10.05
CA GLN A 44 -25.35 1.54 -9.08
C GLN A 44 -26.12 1.67 -7.77
N PRO A 45 -25.58 1.17 -6.64
CA PRO A 45 -26.18 1.47 -5.34
C PRO A 45 -26.20 2.97 -5.15
N ALA A 46 -27.29 3.45 -4.55
CA ALA A 46 -27.47 4.86 -4.23
C ALA A 46 -26.23 5.53 -3.59
N PRO A 47 -25.44 4.85 -2.71
CA PRO A 47 -24.25 5.43 -2.10
C PRO A 47 -23.17 5.85 -3.11
N LEU A 48 -22.86 5.06 -4.15
CA LEU A 48 -21.76 5.39 -5.07
C LEU A 48 -22.02 6.67 -5.86
N ARG A 49 -23.27 6.85 -6.33
CA ARG A 49 -23.66 8.04 -7.07
C ARG A 49 -23.65 9.29 -6.18
N ALA A 50 -24.18 9.17 -4.96
CA ALA A 50 -24.21 10.25 -3.98
C ALA A 50 -22.78 10.71 -3.64
N LEU A 51 -21.87 9.76 -3.35
CA LEU A 51 -20.48 10.05 -3.04
C LEU A 51 -19.73 10.73 -4.19
N LEU A 52 -19.94 10.29 -5.44
CA LEU A 52 -19.36 10.96 -6.60
C LEU A 52 -19.87 12.41 -6.76
N SER A 53 -21.17 12.64 -6.52
CA SER A 53 -21.75 13.99 -6.55
C SER A 53 -21.18 14.86 -5.45
N GLU A 54 -21.14 14.36 -4.20
CA GLU A 54 -20.55 15.08 -3.06
C GLU A 54 -19.05 15.41 -3.30
N MET A 55 -18.25 14.47 -3.79
CA MET A 55 -16.84 14.70 -4.10
C MET A 55 -16.67 15.79 -5.17
N ASN A 56 -17.55 15.80 -6.17
CA ASN A 56 -17.54 16.85 -7.19
C ASN A 56 -17.93 18.22 -6.60
N GLU A 57 -18.93 18.29 -5.74
CA GLU A 57 -19.35 19.53 -5.04
C GLU A 57 -18.24 20.08 -4.13
N ILE A 58 -17.61 19.23 -3.33
CA ILE A 58 -16.48 19.60 -2.46
C ILE A 58 -15.35 20.22 -3.29
N ARG A 59 -15.08 19.69 -4.48
CA ARG A 59 -14.03 20.20 -5.36
C ARG A 59 -14.42 21.53 -6.04
N GLN A 60 -15.69 21.70 -6.39
CA GLN A 60 -16.17 22.94 -7.02
C GLN A 60 -16.25 24.10 -6.03
N ASN A 61 -16.54 23.81 -4.77
CA ASN A 61 -16.69 24.78 -3.69
C ASN A 61 -15.78 24.41 -2.49
N PRO A 62 -14.45 24.56 -2.63
CA PRO A 62 -13.52 24.17 -1.58
C PRO A 62 -13.67 25.08 -0.36
N SER A 63 -13.96 24.50 0.79
CA SER A 63 -13.91 25.12 2.11
C SER A 63 -12.56 24.90 2.79
N ASP A 64 -12.34 25.51 3.95
CA ASP A 64 -11.19 25.19 4.78
C ASP A 64 -11.19 23.68 5.10
N SER A 65 -10.01 23.04 4.95
CA SER A 65 -9.85 21.60 5.17
C SER A 65 -10.65 20.68 4.22
N TYR A 66 -11.10 21.17 3.06
CA TYR A 66 -11.84 20.38 2.07
C TYR A 66 -11.12 19.08 1.68
N GLN A 67 -9.79 19.04 1.74
CA GLN A 67 -8.99 17.86 1.44
C GLN A 67 -9.28 16.70 2.38
N LEU A 68 -9.51 16.96 3.67
CA LEU A 68 -9.89 15.93 4.64
C LEU A 68 -11.26 15.36 4.33
N LEU A 69 -12.23 16.23 4.03
CA LEU A 69 -13.58 15.81 3.67
C LEU A 69 -13.58 15.01 2.36
N PHE A 70 -12.86 15.50 1.34
CA PHE A 70 -12.71 14.80 0.07
C PHE A 70 -12.10 13.41 0.26
N THR A 71 -11.04 13.30 1.05
CA THR A 71 -10.36 12.03 1.34
C THR A 71 -11.28 11.05 2.07
N SER A 72 -12.07 11.53 3.02
CA SER A 72 -13.08 10.72 3.70
C SER A 72 -14.08 10.12 2.71
N ARG A 73 -14.67 10.95 1.82
CA ARG A 73 -15.60 10.48 0.79
C ARG A 73 -14.97 9.55 -0.22
N LEU A 74 -13.70 9.78 -0.56
CA LEU A 74 -12.94 8.89 -1.43
C LEU A 74 -12.79 7.49 -0.83
N TYR A 75 -12.42 7.38 0.45
CA TYR A 75 -12.29 6.07 1.09
C TYR A 75 -13.63 5.36 1.26
N GLU A 76 -14.69 6.09 1.55
CA GLU A 76 -16.05 5.54 1.59
C GLU A 76 -16.49 5.01 0.22
N PHE A 77 -16.23 5.77 -0.84
CA PHE A 77 -16.47 5.35 -2.22
C PHE A 77 -15.68 4.06 -2.56
N LEU A 78 -14.40 4.01 -2.22
CA LEU A 78 -13.53 2.84 -2.44
C LEU A 78 -14.02 1.61 -1.66
N TYR A 79 -14.47 1.80 -0.42
CA TYR A 79 -15.06 0.72 0.37
C TYR A 79 -16.27 0.09 -0.34
N HIS A 80 -17.21 0.91 -0.81
CA HIS A 80 -18.38 0.42 -1.53
C HIS A 80 -18.01 -0.23 -2.88
N LEU A 81 -17.07 0.36 -3.61
CA LEU A 81 -16.57 -0.19 -4.88
C LEU A 81 -15.93 -1.57 -4.67
N CYS A 82 -15.04 -1.69 -3.69
CA CYS A 82 -14.37 -2.97 -3.38
C CYS A 82 -15.36 -4.02 -2.90
N ARG A 83 -16.36 -3.64 -2.12
CA ARG A 83 -17.32 -4.58 -1.57
C ARG A 83 -18.31 -5.13 -2.60
N SER A 84 -18.77 -4.28 -3.52
CA SER A 84 -19.90 -4.62 -4.40
C SER A 84 -19.48 -4.94 -5.82
N TYR A 85 -18.32 -4.47 -6.28
CA TYR A 85 -17.90 -4.52 -7.69
C TYR A 85 -16.48 -5.04 -7.87
N SER A 86 -15.96 -5.76 -6.89
CA SER A 86 -14.68 -6.43 -7.02
C SER A 86 -14.84 -7.95 -6.88
N HIS A 87 -14.03 -8.67 -7.65
CA HIS A 87 -13.95 -10.11 -7.63
C HIS A 87 -12.50 -10.55 -7.44
N GLN A 88 -12.29 -11.57 -6.61
CA GLN A 88 -10.96 -12.17 -6.46
C GLN A 88 -10.62 -12.98 -7.72
N ILE A 89 -9.42 -12.78 -8.24
CA ILE A 89 -8.91 -13.61 -9.33
C ILE A 89 -8.52 -14.96 -8.73
N PRO A 90 -9.06 -16.09 -9.20
CA PRO A 90 -8.61 -17.40 -8.74
C PRO A 90 -7.10 -17.54 -8.91
N SER A 91 -6.39 -18.05 -7.90
CA SER A 91 -4.92 -18.19 -7.91
C SER A 91 -4.40 -18.98 -9.11
N ALA A 92 -5.20 -19.89 -9.63
CA ALA A 92 -4.88 -20.68 -10.83
C ALA A 92 -4.84 -19.84 -12.12
N SER A 93 -5.54 -18.71 -12.17
CA SER A 93 -5.61 -17.82 -13.36
C SER A 93 -4.63 -16.64 -13.30
N LEU A 94 -3.85 -16.51 -12.23
CA LEU A 94 -2.82 -15.48 -12.12
C LEU A 94 -1.68 -15.74 -13.10
N THR A 95 -1.24 -14.69 -13.78
CA THR A 95 0.01 -14.73 -14.56
C THR A 95 1.21 -14.94 -13.63
N GLY A 96 2.34 -15.41 -14.19
CA GLY A 96 3.57 -15.54 -13.42
C GLY A 96 3.96 -14.24 -12.70
N SER A 97 3.88 -13.10 -13.39
CA SER A 97 4.19 -11.78 -12.83
C SER A 97 3.24 -11.37 -11.70
N GLN A 98 1.95 -11.70 -11.79
CA GLN A 98 0.98 -11.41 -10.73
C GLN A 98 1.24 -12.25 -9.48
N ARG A 99 1.55 -13.54 -9.65
CA ARG A 99 1.97 -14.41 -8.54
C ARG A 99 3.23 -13.93 -7.85
N ASP A 100 4.20 -13.48 -8.63
CA ASP A 100 5.47 -12.96 -8.13
C ASP A 100 5.27 -11.67 -7.33
N LEU A 101 4.46 -10.74 -7.84
CA LEU A 101 4.10 -9.52 -7.12
C LEU A 101 3.38 -9.83 -5.81
N GLN A 102 2.44 -10.77 -5.83
CA GLN A 102 1.72 -11.23 -4.63
C GLN A 102 2.67 -11.77 -3.56
N ARG A 103 3.64 -12.61 -3.96
CA ARG A 103 4.68 -13.15 -3.07
C ARG A 103 5.49 -12.05 -2.40
N VAL A 104 5.94 -11.06 -3.18
CA VAL A 104 6.72 -9.95 -2.65
C VAL A 104 5.88 -9.10 -1.69
N THR A 105 4.63 -8.77 -2.07
CA THR A 105 3.71 -8.01 -1.21
C THR A 105 3.43 -8.73 0.10
N HIS A 106 3.24 -10.06 0.07
CA HIS A 106 3.06 -10.87 1.27
C HIS A 106 4.25 -10.73 2.23
N VAL A 107 5.48 -10.88 1.73
CA VAL A 107 6.69 -10.71 2.56
C VAL A 107 6.84 -9.29 3.08
N MET A 108 6.54 -8.27 2.27
CA MET A 108 6.59 -6.88 2.74
C MET A 108 5.62 -6.61 3.89
N ASN A 109 4.40 -7.15 3.82
CA ASN A 109 3.41 -7.03 4.88
C ASN A 109 3.81 -7.83 6.12
N TRP A 110 4.36 -9.04 5.94
CA TRP A 110 4.91 -9.83 7.03
C TRP A 110 6.03 -9.09 7.76
N VAL A 111 6.97 -8.49 7.04
CA VAL A 111 8.04 -7.66 7.63
C VAL A 111 7.48 -6.50 8.44
N LYS A 112 6.47 -5.78 7.95
CA LYS A 112 5.86 -4.64 8.67
C LYS A 112 5.26 -5.03 10.03
N VAL A 113 4.81 -6.27 10.17
CA VAL A 113 4.21 -6.78 11.43
C VAL A 113 5.27 -7.37 12.34
N HIS A 114 6.26 -8.07 11.77
CA HIS A 114 7.23 -8.88 12.53
C HIS A 114 8.65 -8.28 12.54
N TYR A 115 8.84 -7.03 12.12
CA TYR A 115 10.16 -6.40 11.99
C TYR A 115 11.05 -6.45 13.25
N PRO A 116 10.53 -6.44 14.48
CA PRO A 116 11.39 -6.53 15.68
C PRO A 116 12.03 -7.91 15.85
N GLU A 117 11.41 -8.95 15.28
CA GLU A 117 11.84 -10.34 15.41
C GLU A 117 13.11 -10.62 14.58
N PRO A 118 13.86 -11.70 14.88
CA PRO A 118 15.03 -12.08 14.10
C PRO A 118 14.65 -12.68 12.73
N LEU A 119 14.23 -11.79 11.82
CA LEU A 119 13.89 -12.19 10.46
C LEU A 119 15.13 -12.42 9.62
N SER A 120 15.19 -13.55 8.91
CA SER A 120 16.28 -13.91 8.02
C SER A 120 15.82 -14.05 6.56
N LEU A 121 16.80 -13.99 5.65
CA LEU A 121 16.57 -14.26 4.24
C LEU A 121 16.00 -15.68 4.02
N GLU A 122 16.48 -16.64 4.81
CA GLU A 122 16.04 -18.03 4.80
C GLU A 122 14.55 -18.12 5.14
N THR A 123 14.16 -17.56 6.30
CA THR A 123 12.76 -17.61 6.76
C THR A 123 11.82 -16.94 5.77
N ALA A 124 12.25 -15.85 5.13
CA ALA A 124 11.45 -15.17 4.11
C ALA A 124 11.30 -16.01 2.82
N ALA A 125 12.37 -16.68 2.35
CA ALA A 125 12.32 -17.53 1.17
C ALA A 125 11.48 -18.80 1.43
N ASP A 126 11.66 -19.43 2.59
CA ASP A 126 10.96 -20.66 2.99
C ASP A 126 9.44 -20.41 3.14
N SER A 127 9.03 -19.24 3.64
CA SER A 127 7.60 -18.88 3.75
C SER A 127 6.87 -18.86 2.40
N LEU A 128 7.61 -18.72 1.31
CA LEU A 128 7.10 -18.71 -0.06
C LEU A 128 7.39 -20.01 -0.82
N ALA A 129 8.03 -21.01 -0.19
CA ALA A 129 8.56 -22.22 -0.81
C ALA A 129 9.47 -21.91 -2.03
N LEU A 130 10.37 -20.92 -1.87
CA LEU A 130 11.31 -20.48 -2.90
C LEU A 130 12.77 -20.74 -2.47
N SER A 131 13.68 -20.93 -3.44
CA SER A 131 15.10 -20.87 -3.14
C SER A 131 15.52 -19.43 -2.79
N LYS A 132 16.58 -19.29 -1.95
CA LYS A 132 17.13 -17.98 -1.55
C LYS A 132 17.51 -17.13 -2.76
N GLU A 133 18.14 -17.73 -3.76
CA GLU A 133 18.63 -17.05 -4.96
C GLU A 133 17.45 -16.52 -5.78
N TYR A 134 16.38 -17.31 -5.93
CA TYR A 134 15.19 -16.87 -6.64
C TYR A 134 14.48 -15.76 -5.87
N PHE A 135 14.29 -15.92 -4.57
CA PHE A 135 13.70 -14.92 -3.71
C PHE A 135 14.47 -13.58 -3.75
N CYS A 136 15.81 -13.59 -3.65
CA CYS A 136 16.63 -12.39 -3.74
C CYS A 136 16.41 -11.62 -5.05
N ARG A 137 16.44 -12.34 -6.18
CA ARG A 137 16.19 -11.73 -7.50
C ARG A 137 14.78 -11.17 -7.61
N LEU A 138 13.81 -11.94 -7.15
CA LEU A 138 12.40 -11.59 -7.16
C LEU A 138 12.15 -10.32 -6.33
N PHE A 139 12.59 -10.33 -5.09
CA PHE A 139 12.38 -9.21 -4.17
C PHE A 139 13.02 -7.93 -4.70
N LYS A 140 14.30 -8.01 -5.15
CA LYS A 140 14.99 -6.85 -5.72
C LYS A 140 14.34 -6.33 -7.02
N LYS A 141 13.83 -7.22 -7.88
CA LYS A 141 13.13 -6.85 -9.11
C LYS A 141 11.90 -5.97 -8.82
N TYR A 142 11.12 -6.30 -7.78
CA TYR A 142 9.86 -5.61 -7.50
C TYR A 142 9.98 -4.45 -6.51
N THR A 143 10.99 -4.46 -5.63
CA THR A 143 11.18 -3.41 -4.60
C THR A 143 12.33 -2.45 -4.91
N GLY A 144 13.22 -2.82 -5.84
CA GLY A 144 14.44 -2.06 -6.14
C GLY A 144 15.59 -2.28 -5.14
N GLN A 145 15.37 -3.00 -4.05
CA GLN A 145 16.35 -3.19 -2.98
C GLN A 145 16.36 -4.63 -2.47
N THR A 146 17.37 -5.01 -1.72
CA THR A 146 17.47 -6.35 -1.12
C THR A 146 16.49 -6.48 0.07
N PHE A 147 16.14 -7.71 0.44
CA PHE A 147 15.29 -7.98 1.61
C PHE A 147 15.86 -7.40 2.91
N LEU A 148 17.16 -7.53 3.14
CA LEU A 148 17.81 -7.00 4.35
C LEU A 148 17.86 -5.46 4.36
N GLU A 149 18.03 -4.82 3.22
CA GLU A 149 17.92 -3.36 3.12
C GLU A 149 16.48 -2.91 3.46
N TYR A 150 15.48 -3.55 2.90
CA TYR A 150 14.08 -3.26 3.21
C TYR A 150 13.75 -3.47 4.69
N LEU A 151 14.18 -4.58 5.28
CA LEU A 151 14.00 -4.86 6.71
C LEU A 151 14.64 -3.78 7.59
N ASN A 152 15.86 -3.37 7.25
CA ASN A 152 16.56 -2.30 7.99
C ASN A 152 15.88 -0.93 7.80
N ASP A 153 15.36 -0.63 6.60
CA ASP A 153 14.60 0.59 6.35
C ASP A 153 13.35 0.63 7.27
N VAL A 154 12.55 -0.46 7.32
CA VAL A 154 11.36 -0.57 8.18
C VAL A 154 11.72 -0.40 9.67
N ARG A 155 12.74 -1.11 10.14
CA ARG A 155 13.22 -1.02 11.52
C ARG A 155 13.68 0.40 11.89
N THR A 156 14.39 1.06 10.96
CA THR A 156 14.89 2.42 11.18
C THR A 156 13.76 3.43 11.22
N MET A 157 12.70 3.25 10.40
CA MET A 157 11.52 4.12 10.43
C MET A 157 10.79 4.03 11.78
N HIS A 158 10.54 2.83 12.30
CA HIS A 158 9.90 2.65 13.61
C HIS A 158 10.78 3.14 14.76
N LEU A 159 12.10 2.91 14.70
CA LEU A 159 13.02 3.48 15.67
C LEU A 159 12.96 5.01 15.67
N TYR A 160 12.86 5.64 14.51
CA TYR A 160 12.72 7.10 14.41
C TYR A 160 11.41 7.60 15.03
N GLU A 161 10.30 6.91 14.81
CA GLU A 161 9.02 7.20 15.46
C GLU A 161 9.12 7.06 16.99
N ASP A 162 9.75 5.99 17.48
CA ASP A 162 9.99 5.78 18.91
C ASP A 162 10.88 6.88 19.52
N LEU A 163 11.92 7.33 18.81
CA LEU A 163 12.79 8.45 19.26
C LEU A 163 12.04 9.77 19.45
N GLN A 164 10.97 9.98 18.67
CA GLN A 164 10.16 11.19 18.81
C GLN A 164 9.15 11.12 19.96
N ASN A 165 8.80 9.92 20.40
CA ASN A 165 7.71 9.67 21.35
C ASN A 165 8.17 9.03 22.68
N SER A 166 9.48 8.88 22.90
CA SER A 166 10.03 8.20 24.06
C SER A 166 11.32 8.86 24.54
N ASP A 167 11.56 8.83 25.84
CA ASP A 167 12.80 9.27 26.49
C ASP A 167 13.83 8.13 26.66
N GLU A 168 13.58 6.96 26.06
CA GLU A 168 14.47 5.81 26.12
C GLU A 168 15.79 6.08 25.36
N THR A 169 16.86 5.43 25.78
CA THR A 169 18.14 5.56 25.09
C THR A 169 18.10 4.90 23.72
N ILE A 170 18.89 5.42 22.76
CA ILE A 170 18.96 4.88 21.40
C ILE A 170 19.31 3.38 21.37
N THR A 171 20.11 2.91 22.33
CA THR A 171 20.49 1.49 22.43
C THR A 171 19.28 0.61 22.75
N VAL A 172 18.45 1.03 23.69
CA VAL A 172 17.22 0.33 24.07
C VAL A 172 16.23 0.33 22.89
N LEU A 173 16.07 1.47 22.23
CA LEU A 173 15.18 1.58 21.07
C LEU A 173 15.69 0.74 19.89
N MET A 174 17.00 0.64 19.69
CA MET A 174 17.57 -0.25 18.67
C MET A 174 17.23 -1.72 18.94
N GLU A 175 17.41 -2.18 20.18
CA GLU A 175 17.08 -3.55 20.58
C GLU A 175 15.59 -3.84 20.40
N LYS A 176 14.73 -2.95 20.87
CA LYS A 176 13.27 -3.02 20.74
C LYS A 176 12.81 -3.13 19.27
N ASN A 177 13.49 -2.45 18.36
CA ASN A 177 13.18 -2.45 16.93
C ASN A 177 13.99 -3.50 16.13
N GLY A 178 14.72 -4.40 16.80
CA GLY A 178 15.46 -5.49 16.17
C GLY A 178 16.74 -5.07 15.43
N LEU A 179 17.28 -3.88 15.74
CA LEU A 179 18.52 -3.35 15.18
C LEU A 179 19.69 -3.65 16.12
N SER A 180 20.55 -4.60 15.76
CA SER A 180 21.73 -4.99 16.56
C SER A 180 23.02 -4.27 16.14
N ASN A 181 23.06 -3.61 14.98
CA ASN A 181 24.28 -3.01 14.44
C ASN A 181 24.12 -1.50 14.22
N TYR A 182 24.78 -0.72 15.07
CA TYR A 182 24.76 0.74 15.05
C TYR A 182 25.24 1.33 13.71
N LYS A 183 26.26 0.72 13.07
CA LYS A 183 26.77 1.22 11.78
C LYS A 183 25.72 1.04 10.66
N ILE A 184 25.00 -0.08 10.67
CA ILE A 184 23.92 -0.34 9.71
C ILE A 184 22.79 0.66 9.95
N PHE A 185 22.38 0.84 11.21
CA PHE A 185 21.37 1.83 11.58
C PHE A 185 21.73 3.23 11.08
N MET A 186 22.91 3.74 11.45
CA MET A 186 23.35 5.08 11.04
C MET A 186 23.43 5.28 9.52
N ARG A 187 23.86 4.24 8.79
CA ARG A 187 23.86 4.29 7.32
C ARG A 187 22.45 4.36 6.76
N THR A 188 21.55 3.54 7.28
CA THR A 188 20.15 3.51 6.85
C THR A 188 19.43 4.81 7.21
N PHE A 189 19.65 5.31 8.42
CA PHE A 189 19.08 6.58 8.89
C PHE A 189 19.47 7.74 7.97
N LYS A 190 20.76 7.91 7.65
CA LYS A 190 21.24 8.95 6.73
C LYS A 190 20.76 8.80 5.29
N LYS A 191 20.29 7.62 4.89
CA LYS A 191 19.68 7.37 3.59
C LYS A 191 18.22 7.80 3.55
N LEU A 192 17.51 7.67 4.68
CA LEU A 192 16.07 7.91 4.77
C LEU A 192 15.74 9.37 5.14
N TYR A 193 16.60 9.99 5.95
CA TYR A 193 16.46 11.34 6.51
C TYR A 193 17.70 12.19 6.24
#